data_6d84424e972405f983823e87b522e852
#
_entry.id   6d84424e972405f983823e87b522e852
#
_cell.length_a   1.000
_cell.length_b   1.000
_cell.length_c   1.000
_cell.angle_alpha   90.00
_cell.angle_beta   90.00
_cell.angle_gamma   90.00
#
_symmetry.space_group_name_H-M   'P 1'
#
loop_
_entity.id
_entity.type
_entity.pdbx_description
1 polymer ?
#
loop_
_entity_poly.entity_id
_entity_poly.type
_entity_poly.pdbx_seq_one_letter_code
_entity_poly.pdbx_strand_id
1 'polypeptide(L)'
;MSTSAQIGISHQVRRFLMRSRRQLYCLRAFVPGLGERHRLEAMVGPLGFWNKLQAYHLELLTRNGLKPHHTLLDIGCGPLQGGIGFIRHLEPGGYCGVDIDPVRMDAAHEQVGRHKLSHKKPRLILSGTFGDPELNGHQFDFMWASQILYYFGDEMMHRLLSMIRSRLRNGGQFLGDTFAPDHYEFRHPEHPGKYVRHTIESLTAQAERHGLQVRCLGVIGDFGYPRRLSLRTNPLYRITHR
;
A
#
# COMPACT_ATOMS: atom_id res chain seq x y z
N MET A 1 -30.67 -14.06 -36.71
CA MET A 1 -29.31 -14.50 -36.37
C MET A 1 -28.38 -13.31 -36.60
N SER A 2 -28.06 -12.57 -35.54
CA SER A 2 -27.16 -11.42 -35.61
C SER A 2 -26.00 -11.68 -34.66
N THR A 3 -24.85 -12.06 -35.24
CA THR A 3 -23.58 -12.24 -34.56
C THR A 3 -22.94 -10.89 -34.32
N SER A 4 -23.02 -10.39 -33.11
CA SER A 4 -22.24 -9.23 -32.66
C SER A 4 -20.77 -9.66 -32.49
N ALA A 5 -19.94 -9.32 -33.47
CA ALA A 5 -18.50 -9.44 -33.41
C ALA A 5 -17.97 -8.46 -32.35
N GLN A 6 -17.63 -8.94 -31.16
CA GLN A 6 -16.81 -8.22 -30.22
C GLN A 6 -15.38 -8.13 -30.80
N ILE A 7 -15.01 -6.95 -31.32
CA ILE A 7 -13.65 -6.65 -31.74
C ILE A 7 -12.79 -6.58 -30.47
N GLY A 8 -12.14 -7.67 -30.13
CA GLY A 8 -11.16 -7.73 -29.06
C GLY A 8 -9.93 -6.90 -29.43
N ILE A 9 -9.76 -5.75 -28.79
CA ILE A 9 -8.53 -4.95 -28.91
C ILE A 9 -7.36 -5.83 -28.49
N SER A 10 -6.39 -6.07 -29.40
CA SER A 10 -5.24 -6.94 -29.12
C SER A 10 -4.47 -6.48 -27.88
N HIS A 11 -3.90 -7.42 -27.14
CA HIS A 11 -3.13 -7.17 -25.91
C HIS A 11 -1.97 -6.16 -26.14
N GLN A 12 -1.41 -6.12 -27.35
CA GLN A 12 -0.36 -5.17 -27.74
C GLN A 12 -0.89 -3.75 -27.89
N VAL A 13 -2.08 -3.57 -28.48
CA VAL A 13 -2.74 -2.25 -28.60
C VAL A 13 -3.14 -1.72 -27.24
N ARG A 14 -3.65 -2.56 -26.34
CA ARG A 14 -3.90 -2.17 -24.93
C ARG A 14 -2.62 -1.71 -24.23
N ARG A 15 -1.51 -2.43 -24.38
CA ARG A 15 -0.21 -2.03 -23.79
C ARG A 15 0.29 -0.70 -24.35
N PHE A 16 0.18 -0.50 -25.67
CA PHE A 16 0.56 0.75 -26.31
C PHE A 16 -0.28 1.93 -25.80
N LEU A 17 -1.60 1.78 -25.74
CA LEU A 17 -2.50 2.81 -25.22
C LEU A 17 -2.26 3.11 -23.73
N MET A 18 -1.95 2.12 -22.93
CA MET A 18 -1.62 2.31 -21.51
C MET A 18 -0.28 3.05 -21.34
N ARG A 19 0.76 2.69 -22.12
CA ARG A 19 2.04 3.40 -22.12
C ARG A 19 1.90 4.85 -22.57
N SER A 20 1.17 5.10 -23.65
CA SER A 20 0.92 6.45 -24.19
C SER A 20 0.11 7.31 -23.22
N ARG A 21 -0.89 6.74 -22.56
CA ARG A 21 -1.65 7.41 -21.49
C ARG A 21 -0.78 7.76 -20.29
N ARG A 22 0.10 6.85 -19.86
CA ARG A 22 1.03 7.09 -18.75
C ARG A 22 2.03 8.20 -19.12
N GLN A 23 2.61 8.17 -20.31
CA GLN A 23 3.52 9.21 -20.79
C GLN A 23 2.84 10.58 -20.86
N LEU A 24 1.63 10.66 -21.44
CA LEU A 24 0.82 11.88 -21.46
C LEU A 24 0.47 12.39 -20.06
N TYR A 25 0.19 11.47 -19.13
CA TYR A 25 -0.11 11.81 -17.74
C TYR A 25 1.14 12.34 -17.02
N CYS A 26 2.29 11.72 -17.25
CA CYS A 26 3.57 12.22 -16.72
C CYS A 26 3.94 13.60 -17.29
N LEU A 27 3.65 13.86 -18.58
CA LEU A 27 3.84 15.19 -19.19
C LEU A 27 2.95 16.26 -18.53
N ARG A 28 1.76 15.91 -18.08
CA ARG A 28 0.89 16.82 -17.31
C ARG A 28 1.47 17.20 -15.95
N ALA A 29 2.43 16.44 -15.42
CA ALA A 29 3.13 16.78 -14.21
C ALA A 29 3.92 18.10 -14.32
N PHE A 30 4.26 18.51 -15.52
CA PHE A 30 4.95 19.78 -15.80
C PHE A 30 4.01 20.97 -16.05
N VAL A 31 2.69 20.75 -16.05
CA VAL A 31 1.71 21.83 -16.25
C VAL A 31 1.46 22.54 -14.92
N PRO A 32 1.70 23.88 -14.81
CA PRO A 32 1.42 24.63 -13.60
C PRO A 32 -0.04 24.45 -13.15
N GLY A 33 -0.24 24.19 -11.85
CA GLY A 33 -1.56 23.98 -11.23
C GLY A 33 -2.14 22.56 -11.32
N LEU A 34 -1.73 21.75 -12.31
CA LEU A 34 -2.11 20.32 -12.40
C LEU A 34 -0.97 19.39 -12.00
N GLY A 35 0.27 19.90 -12.05
CA GLY A 35 1.48 19.11 -12.07
C GLY A 35 1.71 18.24 -10.84
N GLU A 36 1.42 18.78 -9.65
CA GLU A 36 1.77 18.07 -8.43
C GLU A 36 0.96 16.79 -8.19
N ARG A 37 -0.37 16.90 -8.33
CA ARG A 37 -1.24 15.71 -8.19
C ARG A 37 -0.83 14.62 -9.16
N HIS A 38 -0.51 15.00 -10.41
CA HIS A 38 -0.08 14.06 -11.44
C HIS A 38 1.28 13.46 -11.13
N ARG A 39 2.22 14.26 -10.58
CA ARG A 39 3.52 13.78 -10.10
C ARG A 39 3.35 12.71 -9.02
N LEU A 40 2.55 12.98 -8.00
CA LEU A 40 2.30 12.05 -6.90
C LEU A 40 1.64 10.75 -7.37
N GLU A 41 0.61 10.85 -8.22
CA GLU A 41 -0.05 9.68 -8.78
C GLU A 41 0.88 8.87 -9.70
N ALA A 42 1.81 9.51 -10.43
CA ALA A 42 2.81 8.83 -11.24
C ALA A 42 3.80 8.00 -10.40
N MET A 43 4.06 8.40 -9.16
CA MET A 43 4.95 7.66 -8.24
C MET A 43 4.33 6.34 -7.73
N VAL A 44 3.00 6.30 -7.55
CA VAL A 44 2.35 5.17 -6.90
C VAL A 44 1.21 4.54 -7.71
N GLY A 45 0.67 5.25 -8.74
CA GLY A 45 -0.52 4.79 -9.47
C GLY A 45 -1.70 4.46 -8.54
N PRO A 46 -2.82 4.01 -9.08
CA PRO A 46 -3.31 4.26 -10.42
C PRO A 46 -3.74 5.71 -10.61
N LEU A 47 -3.54 6.21 -11.84
CA LEU A 47 -3.80 7.61 -12.19
C LEU A 47 -5.29 8.00 -12.07
N GLY A 48 -5.57 9.16 -11.46
CA GLY A 48 -6.94 9.69 -11.28
C GLY A 48 -7.71 9.10 -10.09
N PHE A 49 -7.04 8.31 -9.23
CA PHE A 49 -7.69 7.65 -8.09
C PHE A 49 -7.20 8.10 -6.72
N TRP A 50 -6.32 9.09 -6.65
CA TRP A 50 -5.69 9.54 -5.40
C TRP A 50 -6.67 9.70 -4.24
N ASN A 51 -7.69 10.56 -4.40
CA ASN A 51 -8.66 10.83 -3.32
C ASN A 51 -9.50 9.60 -2.96
N LYS A 52 -9.83 8.76 -3.96
CA LYS A 52 -10.62 7.54 -3.72
C LYS A 52 -9.82 6.51 -2.95
N LEU A 53 -8.52 6.37 -3.27
CA LEU A 53 -7.64 5.47 -2.54
C LEU A 53 -7.31 5.99 -1.14
N GLN A 54 -7.12 7.30 -0.98
CA GLN A 54 -6.95 7.91 0.34
C GLN A 54 -8.15 7.61 1.24
N ALA A 55 -9.38 7.83 0.74
CA ALA A 55 -10.60 7.54 1.49
C ALA A 55 -10.75 6.04 1.80
N TYR A 56 -10.48 5.19 0.81
CA TYR A 56 -10.51 3.74 0.96
C TYR A 56 -9.56 3.24 2.06
N HIS A 57 -8.29 3.69 2.06
CA HIS A 57 -7.31 3.25 3.06
C HIS A 57 -7.76 3.62 4.48
N LEU A 58 -8.23 4.84 4.68
CA LEU A 58 -8.73 5.28 6.00
C LEU A 58 -9.97 4.48 6.41
N GLU A 59 -10.93 4.32 5.51
CA GLU A 59 -12.17 3.58 5.77
C GLU A 59 -11.87 2.11 6.10
N LEU A 60 -10.95 1.47 5.37
CA LEU A 60 -10.57 0.09 5.64
C LEU A 60 -9.98 -0.06 7.04
N LEU A 61 -9.03 0.79 7.43
CA LEU A 61 -8.40 0.67 8.76
C LEU A 61 -9.38 1.02 9.89
N THR A 62 -10.23 2.05 9.72
CA THR A 62 -11.22 2.42 10.75
C THR A 62 -12.31 1.35 10.91
N ARG A 63 -12.78 0.73 9.84
CA ARG A 63 -13.68 -0.44 9.91
C ARG A 63 -13.04 -1.65 10.60
N ASN A 64 -11.73 -1.76 10.55
CA ASN A 64 -10.97 -2.79 11.27
C ASN A 64 -10.52 -2.33 12.67
N GLY A 65 -11.05 -1.21 13.17
CA GLY A 65 -10.90 -0.77 14.56
C GLY A 65 -9.78 0.24 14.81
N LEU A 66 -9.18 0.87 13.78
CA LEU A 66 -8.24 1.98 13.98
C LEU A 66 -8.97 3.14 14.67
N LYS A 67 -8.43 3.59 15.81
CA LYS A 67 -8.97 4.69 16.62
C LYS A 67 -7.98 5.84 16.67
N PRO A 68 -8.43 7.09 16.97
CA PRO A 68 -7.54 8.26 17.01
C PRO A 68 -6.33 8.13 17.94
N HIS A 69 -6.47 7.47 19.08
CA HIS A 69 -5.42 7.27 20.08
C HIS A 69 -4.47 6.10 19.76
N HIS A 70 -4.69 5.33 18.70
CA HIS A 70 -3.81 4.26 18.29
C HIS A 70 -2.54 4.79 17.62
N THR A 71 -1.51 3.95 17.62
CA THR A 71 -0.29 4.15 16.84
C THR A 71 -0.32 3.26 15.62
N LEU A 72 0.06 3.82 14.47
CA LEU A 72 0.07 3.15 13.16
C LEU A 72 1.47 3.19 12.55
N LEU A 73 1.97 2.03 12.10
CA LEU A 73 3.10 1.91 11.19
C LEU A 73 2.60 1.65 9.76
N ASP A 74 2.86 2.58 8.85
CA ASP A 74 2.50 2.53 7.44
C ASP A 74 3.73 2.11 6.61
N ILE A 75 3.79 0.86 6.18
CA ILE A 75 4.93 0.25 5.49
C ILE A 75 4.75 0.42 3.99
N GLY A 76 5.72 1.07 3.34
CA GLY A 76 5.61 1.51 1.96
C GLY A 76 4.66 2.70 1.84
N CYS A 77 4.79 3.67 2.74
CA CYS A 77 3.89 4.83 2.84
C CYS A 77 3.90 5.71 1.58
N GLY A 78 4.93 5.60 0.74
CA GLY A 78 5.10 6.38 -0.47
C GLY A 78 4.98 7.89 -0.21
N PRO A 79 4.43 8.66 -1.17
CA PRO A 79 4.18 10.09 -0.99
C PRO A 79 2.90 10.37 -0.17
N LEU A 80 2.53 9.50 0.78
CA LEU A 80 1.40 9.61 1.71
C LEU A 80 0.02 9.60 1.05
N GLN A 81 -0.20 8.77 0.02
CA GLN A 81 -1.53 8.64 -0.57
C GLN A 81 -2.59 8.25 0.46
N GLY A 82 -2.34 7.23 1.30
CA GLY A 82 -3.16 6.89 2.47
C GLY A 82 -2.78 7.72 3.69
N GLY A 83 -1.48 7.97 3.86
CA GLY A 83 -0.87 8.57 5.04
C GLY A 83 -1.46 9.91 5.48
N ILE A 84 -1.83 10.80 4.55
CA ILE A 84 -2.47 12.08 4.89
C ILE A 84 -3.80 11.86 5.64
N GLY A 85 -4.59 10.87 5.21
CA GLY A 85 -5.83 10.48 5.89
C GLY A 85 -5.57 9.96 7.31
N PHE A 86 -4.56 9.10 7.45
CA PHE A 86 -4.16 8.53 8.74
C PHE A 86 -3.62 9.59 9.70
N ILE A 87 -2.72 10.49 9.23
CA ILE A 87 -2.15 11.56 10.05
C ILE A 87 -3.25 12.49 10.59
N ARG A 88 -4.26 12.81 9.77
CA ARG A 88 -5.41 13.62 10.23
C ARG A 88 -6.24 12.91 11.29
N HIS A 89 -6.48 11.62 11.12
CA HIS A 89 -7.31 10.80 11.99
C HIS A 89 -6.65 10.54 13.35
N LEU A 90 -5.36 10.24 13.36
CA LEU A 90 -4.63 9.87 14.56
C LEU A 90 -4.27 11.12 15.42
N GLU A 91 -4.07 10.90 16.70
CA GLU A 91 -3.51 11.89 17.60
C GLU A 91 -2.06 12.25 17.23
N PRO A 92 -1.54 13.40 17.71
CA PRO A 92 -0.16 13.80 17.46
C PRO A 92 0.85 12.71 17.89
N GLY A 93 1.77 12.33 16.99
CA GLY A 93 2.74 11.26 17.20
C GLY A 93 2.23 9.85 16.94
N GLY A 94 0.95 9.67 16.61
CA GLY A 94 0.35 8.35 16.33
C GLY A 94 0.69 7.76 14.97
N TYR A 95 1.29 8.51 14.03
CA TYR A 95 1.64 8.02 12.69
C TYR A 95 3.14 7.87 12.50
N CYS A 96 3.55 6.72 11.97
CA CYS A 96 4.88 6.46 11.48
C CYS A 96 4.80 5.86 10.07
N GLY A 97 5.41 6.51 9.07
CA GLY A 97 5.51 6.03 7.70
C GLY A 97 6.95 5.61 7.36
N VAL A 98 7.10 4.48 6.69
CA VAL A 98 8.40 3.97 6.23
C VAL A 98 8.34 3.72 4.72
N ASP A 99 9.32 4.19 3.97
CA ASP A 99 9.51 3.85 2.55
C ASP A 99 11.01 3.73 2.24
N ILE A 100 11.33 2.96 1.22
CA ILE A 100 12.71 2.76 0.74
C ILE A 100 13.14 3.81 -0.29
N ASP A 101 12.20 4.50 -0.91
CA ASP A 101 12.44 5.42 -2.03
C ASP A 101 12.62 6.86 -1.51
N PRO A 102 13.83 7.46 -1.64
CA PRO A 102 14.07 8.81 -1.16
C PRO A 102 13.20 9.87 -1.85
N VAL A 103 12.89 9.69 -3.15
CA VAL A 103 12.05 10.66 -3.90
C VAL A 103 10.62 10.65 -3.37
N ARG A 104 10.11 9.47 -2.99
CA ARG A 104 8.78 9.34 -2.36
C ARG A 104 8.78 9.92 -0.95
N MET A 105 9.86 9.75 -0.20
CA MET A 105 9.99 10.31 1.15
C MET A 105 10.08 11.84 1.12
N ASP A 106 10.81 12.43 0.17
CA ASP A 106 10.83 13.89 -0.03
C ASP A 106 9.41 14.41 -0.34
N ALA A 107 8.70 13.72 -1.25
CA ALA A 107 7.33 14.07 -1.55
C ALA A 107 6.40 13.89 -0.33
N ALA A 108 6.66 12.90 0.54
CA ALA A 108 5.90 12.71 1.79
C ALA A 108 6.09 13.92 2.74
N HIS A 109 7.32 14.40 2.92
CA HIS A 109 7.61 15.60 3.71
C HIS A 109 6.92 16.84 3.12
N GLU A 110 6.97 17.04 1.80
CA GLU A 110 6.25 18.11 1.11
C GLU A 110 4.74 18.04 1.38
N GLN A 111 4.14 16.84 1.35
CA GLN A 111 2.70 16.67 1.61
C GLN A 111 2.32 17.01 3.05
N VAL A 112 3.14 16.63 4.04
CA VAL A 112 2.93 17.03 5.45
C VAL A 112 2.91 18.55 5.58
N GLY A 113 3.87 19.25 4.99
CA GLY A 113 3.95 20.70 4.99
C GLY A 113 2.75 21.35 4.31
N ARG A 114 2.43 20.92 3.08
CA ARG A 114 1.32 21.44 2.27
C ARG A 114 -0.04 21.27 2.95
N HIS A 115 -0.27 20.15 3.60
CA HIS A 115 -1.49 19.90 4.36
C HIS A 115 -1.48 20.49 5.77
N LYS A 116 -0.41 21.23 6.16
CA LYS A 116 -0.24 21.85 7.47
C LYS A 116 -0.36 20.85 8.62
N LEU A 117 0.19 19.65 8.44
CA LEU A 117 0.08 18.53 9.38
C LEU A 117 1.31 18.37 10.31
N SER A 118 2.27 19.29 10.27
CA SER A 118 3.47 19.23 11.13
C SER A 118 3.14 19.21 12.62
N HIS A 119 2.03 19.85 13.05
CA HIS A 119 1.53 19.80 14.42
C HIS A 119 1.12 18.40 14.88
N LYS A 120 0.81 17.49 13.93
CA LYS A 120 0.52 16.07 14.20
C LYS A 120 1.78 15.25 14.47
N LYS A 121 2.97 15.82 14.26
CA LYS A 121 4.27 15.19 14.50
C LYS A 121 4.41 13.79 13.87
N PRO A 122 4.07 13.60 12.57
CA PRO A 122 4.25 12.32 11.93
C PRO A 122 5.74 11.99 11.84
N ARG A 123 6.10 10.72 12.09
CA ARG A 123 7.45 10.23 11.85
C ARG A 123 7.50 9.66 10.42
N LEU A 124 8.51 10.09 9.64
CA LEU A 124 8.76 9.61 8.29
C LEU A 124 10.19 9.07 8.24
N ILE A 125 10.37 7.80 7.86
CA ILE A 125 11.64 7.08 7.95
C ILE A 125 11.98 6.53 6.56
N LEU A 126 13.11 6.97 6.02
CA LEU A 126 13.70 6.37 4.82
C LEU A 126 14.46 5.11 5.24
N SER A 127 13.96 3.92 4.89
CA SER A 127 14.59 2.66 5.30
C SER A 127 14.23 1.50 4.38
N GLY A 128 15.22 0.67 4.06
CA GLY A 128 15.03 -0.62 3.38
C GLY A 128 14.80 -1.80 4.34
N THR A 129 14.77 -1.55 5.66
CA THR A 129 14.62 -2.56 6.71
C THR A 129 13.39 -2.31 7.58
N PHE A 130 12.32 -1.76 6.99
CA PHE A 130 11.06 -1.39 7.67
C PHE A 130 11.23 -0.40 8.84
N GLY A 131 12.34 0.37 8.85
CA GLY A 131 12.62 1.36 9.88
C GLY A 131 13.33 0.80 11.12
N ASP A 132 13.76 -0.45 11.10
CA ASP A 132 14.63 -0.99 12.13
C ASP A 132 16.11 -0.65 11.78
N PRO A 133 16.90 0.01 12.63
CA PRO A 133 16.70 0.31 14.07
C PRO A 133 16.00 1.64 14.40
N GLU A 134 15.65 2.48 13.42
CA GLU A 134 15.12 3.85 13.63
C GLU A 134 13.83 3.86 14.47
N LEU A 135 13.07 2.77 14.45
CA LEU A 135 11.89 2.60 15.29
C LEU A 135 12.22 2.53 16.79
N ASN A 136 13.47 2.20 17.16
CA ASN A 136 14.01 2.28 18.51
C ASN A 136 13.06 1.80 19.62
N GLY A 137 12.57 0.56 19.51
CA GLY A 137 11.67 -0.04 20.51
C GLY A 137 10.20 0.41 20.46
N HIS A 138 9.82 1.32 19.57
CA HIS A 138 8.42 1.69 19.40
C HIS A 138 7.57 0.47 19.00
N GLN A 139 6.40 0.37 19.63
CA GLN A 139 5.38 -0.63 19.32
C GLN A 139 4.13 0.05 18.77
N PHE A 140 3.39 -0.69 17.95
CA PHE A 140 2.24 -0.17 17.23
C PHE A 140 0.97 -0.99 17.52
N ASP A 141 -0.16 -0.31 17.59
CA ASP A 141 -1.48 -0.94 17.69
C ASP A 141 -1.92 -1.47 16.32
N PHE A 142 -1.52 -0.76 15.25
CA PHE A 142 -1.78 -1.13 13.88
C PHE A 142 -0.49 -1.08 13.05
N MET A 143 -0.35 -2.03 12.14
CA MET A 143 0.62 -1.99 11.06
C MET A 143 -0.13 -2.20 9.74
N TRP A 144 0.26 -1.47 8.70
CA TRP A 144 -0.39 -1.47 7.41
C TRP A 144 0.61 -1.59 6.27
N ALA A 145 0.29 -2.42 5.27
CA ALA A 145 1.06 -2.53 4.05
C ALA A 145 0.10 -2.73 2.86
N SER A 146 -0.01 -1.73 1.98
CA SER A 146 -0.90 -1.79 0.83
C SER A 146 -0.11 -1.90 -0.46
N GLN A 147 -0.42 -2.93 -1.24
CA GLN A 147 0.10 -3.15 -2.59
C GLN A 147 1.63 -3.20 -2.67
N ILE A 148 2.27 -3.74 -1.64
CA ILE A 148 3.72 -3.92 -1.59
C ILE A 148 4.16 -5.36 -1.27
N LEU A 149 3.32 -6.19 -0.63
CA LEU A 149 3.75 -7.53 -0.19
C LEU A 149 4.17 -8.43 -1.36
N TYR A 150 3.61 -8.22 -2.52
CA TYR A 150 3.97 -8.97 -3.72
C TYR A 150 5.35 -8.62 -4.31
N TYR A 151 6.05 -7.63 -3.76
CA TYR A 151 7.46 -7.37 -4.07
C TYR A 151 8.41 -8.13 -3.13
N PHE A 152 7.88 -8.74 -2.06
CA PHE A 152 8.69 -9.35 -1.01
C PHE A 152 8.94 -10.82 -1.33
N GLY A 153 10.22 -11.17 -1.57
CA GLY A 153 10.67 -12.55 -1.56
C GLY A 153 10.68 -13.12 -0.13
N ASP A 154 11.02 -14.40 0.01
CA ASP A 154 10.96 -15.12 1.28
C ASP A 154 11.78 -14.44 2.39
N GLU A 155 12.98 -13.93 2.07
CA GLU A 155 13.83 -13.24 3.05
C GLU A 155 13.18 -11.95 3.55
N MET A 156 12.63 -11.13 2.65
CA MET A 156 11.97 -9.88 3.01
C MET A 156 10.68 -10.15 3.79
N MET A 157 9.93 -11.20 3.43
CA MET A 157 8.74 -11.62 4.17
C MET A 157 9.11 -12.11 5.57
N HIS A 158 10.19 -12.88 5.72
CA HIS A 158 10.72 -13.29 7.02
C HIS A 158 11.06 -12.08 7.90
N ARG A 159 11.76 -11.08 7.35
CA ARG A 159 12.08 -9.83 8.05
C ARG A 159 10.82 -9.06 8.47
N LEU A 160 9.82 -8.96 7.57
CA LEU A 160 8.54 -8.33 7.88
C LEU A 160 7.84 -9.04 9.05
N LEU A 161 7.73 -10.38 9.01
CA LEU A 161 7.07 -11.15 10.07
C LEU A 161 7.82 -11.05 11.39
N SER A 162 9.16 -11.04 11.38
CA SER A 162 9.99 -10.79 12.56
C SER A 162 9.72 -9.41 13.16
N MET A 163 9.64 -8.37 12.31
CA MET A 163 9.32 -7.01 12.71
C MET A 163 7.89 -6.91 13.28
N ILE A 164 6.90 -7.54 12.64
CA ILE A 164 5.54 -7.61 13.16
C ILE A 164 5.56 -8.25 14.55
N ARG A 165 6.24 -9.38 14.72
CA ARG A 165 6.35 -10.08 16.02
C ARG A 165 6.93 -9.21 17.13
N SER A 166 7.94 -8.41 16.82
CA SER A 166 8.65 -7.59 17.82
C SER A 166 8.00 -6.23 18.07
N ARG A 167 7.29 -5.67 17.09
CA ARG A 167 6.79 -4.29 17.15
C ARG A 167 5.27 -4.15 17.22
N LEU A 168 4.52 -5.23 16.98
CA LEU A 168 3.08 -5.21 17.16
C LEU A 168 2.74 -5.36 18.63
N ARG A 169 1.91 -4.49 19.17
CA ARG A 169 1.41 -4.60 20.55
C ARG A 169 0.54 -5.84 20.72
N ASN A 170 0.46 -6.36 21.95
CA ASN A 170 -0.53 -7.38 22.28
C ASN A 170 -1.95 -6.81 22.03
N GLY A 171 -2.76 -7.56 21.30
CA GLY A 171 -4.07 -7.09 20.83
C GLY A 171 -4.04 -6.20 19.59
N GLY A 172 -2.86 -5.82 19.10
CA GLY A 172 -2.69 -5.10 17.85
C GLY A 172 -2.84 -6.00 16.62
N GLN A 173 -2.86 -5.40 15.44
CA GLN A 173 -3.00 -6.14 14.17
C GLN A 173 -2.19 -5.50 13.05
N PHE A 174 -1.62 -6.37 12.21
CA PHE A 174 -1.13 -6.01 10.89
C PHE A 174 -2.21 -6.31 9.86
N LEU A 175 -2.41 -5.40 8.91
CA LEU A 175 -3.24 -5.59 7.73
C LEU A 175 -2.40 -5.40 6.46
N GLY A 176 -2.59 -6.26 5.46
CA GLY A 176 -1.89 -6.14 4.18
C GLY A 176 -2.54 -6.96 3.09
N ASP A 177 -2.37 -6.55 1.84
CA ASP A 177 -2.91 -7.25 0.68
C ASP A 177 -1.80 -7.87 -0.17
N THR A 178 -2.12 -8.99 -0.83
CA THR A 178 -1.27 -9.68 -1.80
C THR A 178 -1.97 -9.79 -3.14
N PHE A 179 -1.27 -10.26 -4.18
CA PHE A 179 -1.94 -10.52 -5.44
C PHE A 179 -2.92 -11.69 -5.36
N ALA A 180 -4.08 -11.51 -5.99
CA ALA A 180 -5.00 -12.60 -6.26
C ALA A 180 -4.40 -13.63 -7.21
N PRO A 181 -4.81 -14.91 -7.13
CA PRO A 181 -4.29 -15.98 -7.97
C PRO A 181 -4.44 -15.76 -9.48
N ASP A 182 -5.50 -15.09 -9.88
CA ASP A 182 -5.86 -14.78 -11.26
C ASP A 182 -5.10 -13.56 -11.85
N HIS A 183 -4.43 -12.76 -11.01
CA HIS A 183 -3.57 -11.66 -11.46
C HIS A 183 -2.17 -12.09 -11.91
N TYR A 184 -1.92 -13.36 -12.12
CA TYR A 184 -0.60 -13.93 -12.44
C TYR A 184 0.04 -13.39 -13.72
N GLU A 185 -0.74 -12.83 -14.63
CA GLU A 185 -0.24 -12.24 -15.87
C GLU A 185 0.15 -10.77 -15.77
N PHE A 186 -0.05 -10.14 -14.61
CA PHE A 186 0.30 -8.75 -14.42
C PHE A 186 1.81 -8.59 -14.20
N ARG A 187 2.58 -8.87 -15.25
CA ARG A 187 3.99 -8.48 -15.32
C ARG A 187 4.04 -6.95 -15.35
N HIS A 188 4.59 -6.36 -14.30
CA HIS A 188 4.86 -4.92 -14.33
C HIS A 188 5.75 -4.62 -15.54
N PRO A 189 5.36 -3.69 -16.46
CA PRO A 189 6.11 -3.44 -17.69
C PRO A 189 7.59 -3.07 -17.45
N GLU A 190 7.89 -2.46 -16.30
CA GLU A 190 9.23 -2.01 -15.90
C GLU A 190 9.99 -3.04 -15.05
N HIS A 191 9.30 -4.07 -14.54
CA HIS A 191 9.91 -5.09 -13.65
C HIS A 191 9.38 -6.50 -13.97
N PRO A 192 9.64 -7.04 -15.18
CA PRO A 192 9.21 -8.39 -15.52
C PRO A 192 9.87 -9.42 -14.58
N GLY A 193 9.06 -10.23 -13.91
CA GLY A 193 9.55 -11.31 -13.05
C GLY A 193 9.80 -10.97 -11.58
N LYS A 194 9.43 -9.77 -11.10
CA LYS A 194 9.69 -9.33 -9.71
C LYS A 194 8.52 -9.50 -8.73
N TYR A 195 7.40 -10.10 -9.13
CA TYR A 195 6.29 -10.32 -8.22
C TYR A 195 6.32 -11.71 -7.62
N VAL A 196 6.17 -11.79 -6.31
CA VAL A 196 6.06 -13.03 -5.54
C VAL A 196 4.60 -13.26 -5.18
N ARG A 197 4.15 -14.50 -5.36
CA ARG A 197 2.84 -14.94 -4.95
C ARG A 197 2.89 -15.45 -3.51
N HIS A 198 2.12 -14.84 -2.65
CA HIS A 198 1.87 -15.34 -1.30
C HIS A 198 0.47 -15.92 -1.23
N THR A 199 0.37 -17.25 -1.13
CA THR A 199 -0.91 -17.92 -0.83
C THR A 199 -1.18 -17.85 0.67
N ILE A 200 -2.43 -18.08 1.07
CA ILE A 200 -2.79 -18.12 2.49
C ILE A 200 -2.01 -19.20 3.24
N GLU A 201 -1.80 -20.36 2.59
CA GLU A 201 -1.06 -21.48 3.17
C GLU A 201 0.41 -21.13 3.39
N SER A 202 1.06 -20.53 2.36
CA SER A 202 2.46 -20.10 2.45
C SER A 202 2.63 -19.01 3.51
N LEU A 203 1.77 -18.01 3.53
CA LEU A 203 1.83 -16.91 4.49
C LEU A 203 1.57 -17.41 5.92
N THR A 204 0.61 -18.32 6.10
CA THR A 204 0.31 -18.96 7.40
C THR A 204 1.50 -19.73 7.90
N ALA A 205 2.07 -20.62 7.08
CA ALA A 205 3.24 -21.42 7.47
C ALA A 205 4.46 -20.55 7.84
N GLN A 206 4.67 -19.43 7.14
CA GLN A 206 5.75 -18.51 7.49
C GLN A 206 5.45 -17.77 8.80
N ALA A 207 4.23 -17.24 8.98
CA ALA A 207 3.83 -16.50 10.17
C ALA A 207 3.87 -17.35 11.45
N GLU A 208 3.48 -18.63 11.36
CA GLU A 208 3.52 -19.56 12.49
C GLU A 208 4.92 -19.75 13.06
N ARG A 209 5.96 -19.74 12.22
CA ARG A 209 7.37 -19.81 12.65
C ARG A 209 7.79 -18.60 13.52
N HIS A 210 7.04 -17.50 13.41
CA HIS A 210 7.23 -16.28 14.20
C HIS A 210 6.26 -16.16 15.38
N GLY A 211 5.44 -17.19 15.67
CA GLY A 211 4.41 -17.12 16.73
C GLY A 211 3.27 -16.16 16.39
N LEU A 212 3.00 -16.01 15.09
CA LEU A 212 1.92 -15.20 14.56
C LEU A 212 0.84 -16.09 13.95
N GLN A 213 -0.38 -15.55 13.83
CA GLN A 213 -1.49 -16.19 13.13
C GLN A 213 -1.97 -15.30 12.00
N VAL A 214 -2.45 -15.91 10.92
CA VAL A 214 -2.96 -15.24 9.73
C VAL A 214 -4.42 -15.56 9.52
N ARG A 215 -5.21 -14.54 9.17
CA ARG A 215 -6.60 -14.70 8.77
C ARG A 215 -6.85 -13.92 7.50
N CYS A 216 -7.42 -14.55 6.48
CA CYS A 216 -7.97 -13.87 5.32
C CYS A 216 -9.30 -13.21 5.71
N LEU A 217 -9.43 -11.92 5.41
CA LEU A 217 -10.64 -11.13 5.72
C LEU A 217 -11.61 -11.06 4.52
N GLY A 218 -11.21 -11.56 3.36
CA GLY A 218 -11.89 -11.39 2.08
C GLY A 218 -10.99 -10.69 1.08
N VAL A 219 -11.56 -10.00 0.12
CA VAL A 219 -10.81 -9.25 -0.90
C VAL A 219 -10.93 -7.75 -0.66
N ILE A 220 -9.91 -6.97 -1.08
CA ILE A 220 -9.92 -5.52 -0.84
C ILE A 220 -11.13 -4.81 -1.47
N GLY A 221 -11.72 -5.39 -2.52
CA GLY A 221 -12.96 -4.91 -3.13
C GLY A 221 -14.17 -4.89 -2.19
N ASP A 222 -14.23 -5.80 -1.21
CA ASP A 222 -15.30 -5.88 -0.20
C ASP A 222 -15.21 -4.73 0.81
N PHE A 223 -14.03 -4.12 0.92
CA PHE A 223 -13.73 -2.98 1.79
C PHE A 223 -13.76 -1.64 1.07
N GLY A 224 -14.31 -1.57 -0.14
CA GLY A 224 -14.48 -0.31 -0.85
C GLY A 224 -13.37 0.08 -1.82
N TYR A 225 -12.43 -0.84 -2.13
CA TYR A 225 -11.44 -0.58 -3.18
C TYR A 225 -12.11 -0.24 -4.51
N PRO A 226 -11.65 0.79 -5.25
CA PRO A 226 -12.38 1.31 -6.39
C PRO A 226 -12.70 0.25 -7.45
N ARG A 227 -13.98 0.11 -7.82
CA ARG A 227 -14.49 -0.94 -8.74
C ARG A 227 -13.83 -0.96 -10.12
N ARG A 228 -13.29 0.17 -10.58
CA ARG A 228 -12.64 0.29 -11.90
C ARG A 228 -11.18 -0.17 -11.91
N LEU A 229 -10.63 -0.51 -10.75
CA LEU A 229 -9.25 -0.97 -10.61
C LEU A 229 -9.19 -2.50 -10.58
N SER A 230 -8.18 -3.05 -11.26
CA SER A 230 -8.02 -4.51 -11.42
C SER A 230 -7.69 -5.24 -10.12
N LEU A 231 -7.00 -4.58 -9.18
CA LEU A 231 -6.54 -5.22 -7.94
C LEU A 231 -7.64 -5.48 -6.90
N ARG A 232 -8.91 -5.18 -7.19
CA ARG A 232 -10.04 -5.34 -6.26
C ARG A 232 -10.21 -6.77 -5.73
N THR A 233 -9.71 -7.77 -6.43
CA THR A 233 -9.74 -9.19 -6.04
C THR A 233 -8.55 -9.61 -5.18
N ASN A 234 -7.62 -8.70 -4.88
CA ASN A 234 -6.51 -8.98 -4.00
C ASN A 234 -7.01 -9.40 -2.62
N PRO A 235 -6.55 -10.53 -2.07
CA PRO A 235 -6.91 -10.94 -0.72
C PRO A 235 -6.29 -10.00 0.31
N LEU A 236 -7.08 -9.65 1.32
CA LEU A 236 -6.68 -8.88 2.49
C LEU A 236 -6.43 -9.82 3.66
N TYR A 237 -5.25 -9.74 4.24
CA TYR A 237 -4.87 -10.54 5.39
C TYR A 237 -4.73 -9.70 6.66
N ARG A 238 -5.16 -10.31 7.76
CA ARG A 238 -4.88 -9.85 9.12
C ARG A 238 -3.85 -10.78 9.73
N ILE A 239 -2.80 -10.22 10.34
CA ILE A 239 -1.80 -10.95 11.12
C ILE A 239 -1.81 -10.41 12.55
N THR A 240 -1.82 -11.31 13.53
CA THR A 240 -1.82 -10.98 14.97
C THR A 240 -0.90 -11.95 15.72
N HIS A 241 -0.58 -11.62 16.96
CA HIS A 241 0.02 -12.59 17.86
C HIS A 241 -0.91 -13.81 18.05
N ARG A 242 -0.31 -14.99 18.23
CA ARG A 242 -1.03 -16.20 18.69
C ARG A 242 -1.43 -16.10 20.15
#